data_b5b2334c1f898e4f8495ff49ef67db36
#
_entry.id   b5b2334c1f898e4f8495ff49ef67db36
#
_cell.length_a   1.000
_cell.length_b   1.000
_cell.length_c   1.000
_cell.angle_alpha   90.00
_cell.angle_beta   90.00
_cell.angle_gamma   90.00
#
_symmetry.space_group_name_H-M   'P 1'
#
loop_
_entity.id
_entity.type
_entity.pdbx_description
1 polymer ?
#
loop_
_entity_poly.entity_id
_entity_poly.type
_entity_poly.pdbx_seq_one_letter_code
_entity_poly.pdbx_strand_id
1 'polypeptide(L)'
;MALDAATLALVANELNSTLLDAKIDKIFEPTRDEVLMTLRTRTQTFKLLLSARSGSARVCLTKESFENPLTPPGFCMLLRKHLTGGRLTGLHMEPGDRIVFFDFLCTNEMGDLVTNTLAAELMGRYSNLVLIQSGKIIDALKRVDFEDSEIRQLLPGLPYTLPPKPNKPDFLATSAAAMVAAACEKDLPVASALGKAVGGVGPVVAREAVWRAFGGETPLLACDLDEAQKQALCAAIENLKDEHAAGGTPTAVRIPQPDGVNKPVEFSFFIPQQYGSAAILTQYPTYSELLEDYYATKDRAERLKQKSRELYKAVHNLYERAVRKQSARREELAQSEKADTLRLYGELLQANQWAIQKGDRQATVQNYYTGEDVTIRLDPRLGPNENAQKYFRDYKKKQTAGQMLKKLLLEGEDEIEYLANVLYEVETAPGEQALNEVRAELKSQGYLKYYKQRERKQKPADFLRYHSSDGFEILIGRNNLQNDKLTLHTARGKDVWFHVQKAPGSHTVVMSRGEDVPDTTKQEAAELAVLHSSQNGGAKVPVDTTEVRNIWKANGARPGMVLYNDYTTVYITPRAGLEEQLREK
;
A
#
# COMPACT_ATOMS: atom_id res chain seq x y z
N MET A 1 15.43 17.07 6.63
CA MET A 1 13.98 17.11 6.87
C MET A 1 13.47 18.43 6.31
N ALA A 2 12.46 18.39 5.44
CA ALA A 2 12.03 19.61 4.75
C ALA A 2 11.30 20.58 5.68
N LEU A 3 10.37 20.13 6.54
CA LEU A 3 9.61 21.01 7.45
C LEU A 3 10.37 21.18 8.77
N ASP A 4 10.90 22.39 8.97
CA ASP A 4 11.56 22.80 10.21
C ASP A 4 10.60 23.61 11.13
N ALA A 5 11.03 23.93 12.34
CA ALA A 5 10.19 24.61 13.30
C ALA A 5 9.92 26.08 12.90
N ALA A 6 10.88 26.74 12.28
CA ALA A 6 10.70 28.13 11.80
C ALA A 6 9.61 28.20 10.71
N THR A 7 9.69 27.34 9.70
CA THR A 7 8.64 27.26 8.67
C THR A 7 7.30 26.81 9.27
N LEU A 8 7.30 25.86 10.22
CA LEU A 8 6.08 25.40 10.88
C LEU A 8 5.41 26.51 11.71
N ALA A 9 6.18 27.44 12.29
CA ALA A 9 5.63 28.57 13.01
C ALA A 9 4.79 29.50 12.09
N LEU A 10 5.24 29.68 10.85
CA LEU A 10 4.49 30.45 9.84
C LEU A 10 3.24 29.68 9.36
N VAL A 11 3.34 28.37 9.19
CA VAL A 11 2.17 27.51 8.93
C VAL A 11 1.15 27.61 10.07
N ALA A 12 1.61 27.55 11.33
CA ALA A 12 0.74 27.67 12.50
C ALA A 12 0.03 29.01 12.57
N ASN A 13 0.74 30.11 12.26
CA ASN A 13 0.15 31.45 12.19
C ASN A 13 -0.91 31.55 11.08
N GLU A 14 -0.64 31.00 9.89
CA GLU A 14 -1.61 30.91 8.79
C GLU A 14 -2.86 30.13 9.20
N LEU A 15 -2.68 28.94 9.78
CA LEU A 15 -3.78 28.11 10.24
C LEU A 15 -4.59 28.79 11.36
N ASN A 16 -3.92 29.41 12.30
CA ASN A 16 -4.60 30.13 13.40
C ASN A 16 -5.46 31.30 12.88
N SER A 17 -4.91 32.11 11.98
CA SER A 17 -5.66 33.24 11.39
C SER A 17 -6.86 32.78 10.55
N THR A 18 -6.76 31.60 9.91
CA THR A 18 -7.80 31.10 9.02
C THR A 18 -8.87 30.28 9.74
N LEU A 19 -8.49 29.50 10.76
CA LEU A 19 -9.34 28.51 11.41
C LEU A 19 -9.84 28.88 12.80
N LEU A 20 -9.39 29.99 13.38
CA LEU A 20 -9.88 30.43 14.71
C LEU A 20 -11.41 30.52 14.69
N ASP A 21 -12.06 30.03 15.74
CA ASP A 21 -13.51 29.90 15.86
C ASP A 21 -14.21 28.93 14.89
N ALA A 22 -13.47 28.23 14.05
CA ALA A 22 -14.05 27.23 13.17
C ALA A 22 -14.61 26.04 13.96
N LYS A 23 -15.77 25.54 13.55
CA LYS A 23 -16.42 24.35 14.11
C LYS A 23 -16.04 23.10 13.37
N ILE A 24 -15.68 22.03 14.08
CA ILE A 24 -15.43 20.71 13.49
C ILE A 24 -16.75 20.09 13.02
N ASP A 25 -16.86 19.84 11.71
CA ASP A 25 -18.03 19.22 11.08
C ASP A 25 -17.83 17.70 10.91
N LYS A 26 -16.67 17.28 10.37
CA LYS A 26 -16.36 15.88 10.10
C LYS A 26 -14.90 15.58 10.37
N ILE A 27 -14.64 14.32 10.80
CA ILE A 27 -13.30 13.80 11.01
C ILE A 27 -13.16 12.47 10.28
N PHE A 28 -12.07 12.30 9.55
CA PHE A 28 -11.72 11.11 8.81
C PHE A 28 -10.27 10.73 9.09
N GLU A 29 -9.96 9.46 8.92
CA GLU A 29 -8.61 8.90 8.97
C GLU A 29 -8.38 8.10 7.67
N PRO A 30 -7.97 8.79 6.58
CA PRO A 30 -7.82 8.16 5.27
C PRO A 30 -6.77 7.05 5.25
N THR A 31 -5.73 7.21 6.05
CA THR A 31 -4.64 6.23 6.22
C THR A 31 -4.26 6.15 7.69
N ARG A 32 -3.45 5.15 8.07
CA ARG A 32 -3.00 4.93 9.45
C ARG A 32 -2.17 6.08 10.05
N ASP A 33 -1.67 6.97 9.20
CA ASP A 33 -0.78 8.06 9.60
C ASP A 33 -1.37 9.44 9.31
N GLU A 34 -2.63 9.53 8.86
CA GLU A 34 -3.24 10.79 8.45
C GLU A 34 -4.63 10.97 9.02
N VAL A 35 -4.90 12.15 9.57
CA VAL A 35 -6.23 12.59 9.99
C VAL A 35 -6.64 13.81 9.15
N LEU A 36 -7.86 13.78 8.63
CA LEU A 36 -8.48 14.87 7.87
C LEU A 36 -9.68 15.39 8.63
N MET A 37 -9.65 16.68 8.98
CA MET A 37 -10.75 17.36 9.65
C MET A 37 -11.41 18.36 8.71
N THR A 38 -12.73 18.34 8.65
CA THR A 38 -13.52 19.38 7.99
C THR A 38 -13.93 20.40 9.03
N LEU A 39 -13.44 21.63 8.90
CA LEU A 39 -13.72 22.75 9.79
C LEU A 39 -14.53 23.81 9.04
N ARG A 40 -15.60 24.28 9.65
CA ARG A 40 -16.50 25.27 9.09
C ARG A 40 -16.41 26.57 9.86
N THR A 41 -15.99 27.64 9.18
CA THR A 41 -16.10 29.03 9.65
C THR A 41 -17.48 29.60 9.31
N ARG A 42 -17.71 30.86 9.57
CA ARG A 42 -18.97 31.52 9.19
C ARG A 42 -19.14 31.66 7.68
N THR A 43 -18.04 31.74 6.93
CA THR A 43 -18.04 32.06 5.50
C THR A 43 -17.76 30.86 4.61
N GLN A 44 -16.92 29.91 5.05
CA GLN A 44 -16.46 28.80 4.20
C GLN A 44 -16.06 27.57 5.00
N THR A 45 -15.80 26.49 4.29
CA THR A 45 -15.42 25.20 4.87
C THR A 45 -14.02 24.85 4.41
N PHE A 46 -13.16 24.52 5.36
CA PHE A 46 -11.78 24.11 5.13
C PHE A 46 -11.58 22.62 5.45
N LYS A 47 -10.61 22.03 4.81
CA LYS A 47 -10.11 20.70 5.17
C LYS A 47 -8.71 20.86 5.75
N LEU A 48 -8.53 20.49 6.99
CA LEU A 48 -7.24 20.44 7.68
C LEU A 48 -6.68 19.02 7.62
N LEU A 49 -5.53 18.87 6.99
CA LEU A 49 -4.77 17.62 6.96
C LEU A 49 -3.72 17.64 8.07
N LEU A 50 -3.73 16.60 8.90
CA LEU A 50 -2.74 16.29 9.93
C LEU A 50 -2.05 14.99 9.54
N SER A 51 -0.80 15.05 9.07
CA SER A 51 -0.02 13.89 8.63
C SER A 51 1.11 13.59 9.59
N ALA A 52 1.09 12.41 10.19
CA ALA A 52 2.16 11.85 11.02
C ALA A 52 3.03 10.84 10.26
N ARG A 53 3.08 10.93 8.92
CA ARG A 53 3.93 10.08 8.08
C ARG A 53 5.39 10.44 8.23
N SER A 54 6.24 9.43 8.39
CA SER A 54 7.68 9.61 8.62
C SER A 54 8.39 10.50 7.58
N GLY A 55 7.97 10.43 6.33
CA GLY A 55 8.61 11.16 5.23
C GLY A 55 7.90 12.45 4.82
N SER A 56 6.66 12.70 5.29
CA SER A 56 5.81 13.83 4.90
C SER A 56 4.95 14.35 6.05
N ALA A 57 5.51 14.33 7.27
CA ALA A 57 4.86 14.84 8.46
C ALA A 57 4.61 16.34 8.33
N ARG A 58 3.33 16.76 8.46
CA ARG A 58 2.90 18.15 8.31
C ARG A 58 1.49 18.39 8.82
N VAL A 59 1.18 19.65 9.01
CA VAL A 59 -0.18 20.18 9.16
C VAL A 59 -0.40 21.24 8.09
N CYS A 60 -1.50 21.19 7.35
CA CYS A 60 -1.83 22.17 6.31
C CYS A 60 -3.31 22.10 5.92
N LEU A 61 -3.83 23.16 5.32
CA LEU A 61 -5.09 23.09 4.60
C LEU A 61 -4.89 22.32 3.29
N THR A 62 -5.94 21.62 2.83
CA THR A 62 -5.87 20.84 1.60
C THR A 62 -7.15 20.96 0.77
N LYS A 63 -7.00 20.99 -0.53
CA LYS A 63 -8.09 20.91 -1.51
C LYS A 63 -8.27 19.48 -2.05
N GLU A 64 -7.32 18.59 -1.77
CA GLU A 64 -7.36 17.20 -2.23
C GLU A 64 -8.59 16.44 -1.69
N SER A 65 -9.01 15.44 -2.46
CA SER A 65 -10.01 14.47 -2.03
C SER A 65 -9.32 13.17 -1.62
N PHE A 66 -9.70 12.65 -0.46
CA PHE A 66 -9.14 11.42 0.10
C PHE A 66 -10.19 10.32 0.05
N GLU A 67 -9.76 9.11 -0.29
CA GLU A 67 -10.59 7.93 -0.09
C GLU A 67 -10.49 7.49 1.38
N ASN A 68 -11.64 7.34 2.02
CA ASN A 68 -11.71 6.93 3.40
C ASN A 68 -11.89 5.40 3.50
N PRO A 69 -11.32 4.74 4.51
CA PRO A 69 -11.57 3.34 4.76
C PRO A 69 -13.05 3.09 5.06
N LEU A 70 -13.54 1.92 4.66
CA LEU A 70 -14.94 1.52 4.84
C LEU A 70 -15.36 1.47 6.32
N THR A 71 -14.45 1.02 7.18
CA THR A 71 -14.62 1.03 8.62
C THR A 71 -13.66 2.05 9.20
N PRO A 72 -14.15 3.10 9.88
CA PRO A 72 -13.28 4.08 10.51
C PRO A 72 -12.38 3.42 11.56
N PRO A 73 -11.07 3.73 11.57
CA PRO A 73 -10.15 3.25 12.62
C PRO A 73 -10.54 3.71 14.02
N GLY A 74 -10.01 3.04 15.04
CA GLY A 74 -10.35 3.32 16.44
C GLY A 74 -10.02 4.76 16.86
N PHE A 75 -8.87 5.29 16.46
CA PHE A 75 -8.48 6.66 16.76
C PHE A 75 -9.41 7.69 16.12
N CYS A 76 -9.84 7.46 14.87
CA CYS A 76 -10.85 8.29 14.20
C CYS A 76 -12.17 8.32 14.96
N MET A 77 -12.64 7.17 15.44
CA MET A 77 -13.88 7.09 16.21
C MET A 77 -13.76 7.83 17.54
N LEU A 78 -12.60 7.76 18.18
CA LEU A 78 -12.31 8.47 19.40
C LEU A 78 -12.25 10.00 19.19
N LEU A 79 -11.55 10.46 18.13
CA LEU A 79 -11.56 11.87 17.76
C LEU A 79 -12.97 12.38 17.47
N ARG A 80 -13.80 11.59 16.77
CA ARG A 80 -15.21 11.94 16.53
C ARG A 80 -16.00 12.11 17.82
N LYS A 81 -15.82 11.19 18.77
CA LYS A 81 -16.49 11.24 20.07
C LYS A 81 -16.15 12.52 20.85
N HIS A 82 -14.89 12.91 20.87
CA HIS A 82 -14.40 13.98 21.72
C HIS A 82 -14.35 15.37 21.04
N LEU A 83 -14.24 15.44 19.71
CA LEU A 83 -13.99 16.69 19.00
C LEU A 83 -15.12 17.12 18.05
N THR A 84 -15.99 16.21 17.57
CA THR A 84 -17.05 16.60 16.62
C THR A 84 -17.98 17.64 17.24
N GLY A 85 -18.23 18.73 16.50
CA GLY A 85 -19.04 19.85 16.99
C GLY A 85 -18.26 20.85 17.84
N GLY A 86 -17.03 20.51 18.25
CA GLY A 86 -16.13 21.41 18.97
C GLY A 86 -15.68 22.61 18.13
N ARG A 87 -15.30 23.68 18.81
CA ARG A 87 -14.84 24.93 18.20
C ARG A 87 -13.37 25.16 18.51
N LEU A 88 -12.55 25.47 17.49
CA LEU A 88 -11.14 25.79 17.67
C LEU A 88 -11.02 27.13 18.42
N THR A 89 -10.45 27.10 19.61
CA THR A 89 -10.26 28.28 20.48
C THR A 89 -8.83 28.79 20.49
N GLY A 90 -7.88 27.94 20.08
CA GLY A 90 -6.47 28.32 20.00
C GLY A 90 -5.67 27.33 19.18
N LEU A 91 -4.64 27.84 18.54
CA LEU A 91 -3.61 27.10 17.88
C LEU A 91 -2.27 27.69 18.26
N HIS A 92 -1.41 26.90 18.88
CA HIS A 92 -0.12 27.36 19.34
C HIS A 92 0.95 26.28 19.11
N MET A 93 2.20 26.65 19.19
CA MET A 93 3.33 25.80 18.91
C MET A 93 4.28 25.76 20.09
N GLU A 94 4.94 24.60 20.32
CA GLU A 94 6.06 24.55 21.26
C GLU A 94 7.26 25.32 20.69
N PRO A 95 7.80 26.33 21.39
CA PRO A 95 8.90 27.14 20.88
C PRO A 95 10.11 26.31 20.44
N GLY A 96 10.59 26.56 19.23
CA GLY A 96 11.76 25.88 18.63
C GLY A 96 11.61 24.38 18.39
N ASP A 97 10.42 23.82 18.53
CA ASP A 97 10.12 22.43 18.24
C ASP A 97 9.03 22.28 17.17
N ARG A 98 8.80 21.07 16.69
CA ARG A 98 7.82 20.78 15.64
C ARG A 98 6.58 20.13 16.23
N ILE A 99 6.01 20.78 17.25
CA ILE A 99 4.77 20.36 17.91
C ILE A 99 3.76 21.51 17.81
N VAL A 100 2.61 21.21 17.25
CA VAL A 100 1.48 22.14 17.13
C VAL A 100 0.33 21.62 17.96
N PHE A 101 -0.22 22.48 18.81
CA PHE A 101 -1.39 22.20 19.65
C PHE A 101 -2.61 22.89 19.08
N PHE A 102 -3.69 22.14 18.96
CA PHE A 102 -5.01 22.62 18.55
C PHE A 102 -5.95 22.46 19.73
N ASP A 103 -6.40 23.57 20.31
CA ASP A 103 -7.33 23.61 21.45
C ASP A 103 -8.76 23.71 20.94
N PHE A 104 -9.59 22.77 21.32
CA PHE A 104 -10.99 22.72 20.94
C PHE A 104 -11.89 22.80 22.17
N LEU A 105 -12.78 23.78 22.20
CA LEU A 105 -13.85 23.83 23.18
C LEU A 105 -14.98 22.90 22.72
N CYS A 106 -15.22 21.86 23.49
CA CYS A 106 -16.18 20.78 23.19
C CYS A 106 -17.20 20.66 24.32
N THR A 107 -18.33 20.03 24.04
CA THR A 107 -19.31 19.61 25.04
C THR A 107 -19.14 18.12 25.31
N ASN A 108 -18.95 17.74 26.59
CA ASN A 108 -18.86 16.35 26.99
C ASN A 108 -20.24 15.66 27.04
N GLU A 109 -20.27 14.35 27.34
CA GLU A 109 -21.52 13.58 27.43
C GLU A 109 -22.46 14.05 28.55
N MET A 110 -21.96 14.78 29.55
CA MET A 110 -22.74 15.36 30.67
C MET A 110 -23.28 16.78 30.35
N GLY A 111 -22.87 17.34 29.18
CA GLY A 111 -23.25 18.68 28.79
C GLY A 111 -22.28 19.78 29.23
N ASP A 112 -21.18 19.44 29.92
CA ASP A 112 -20.18 20.42 30.36
C ASP A 112 -19.26 20.83 29.23
N LEU A 113 -18.82 22.08 29.28
CA LEU A 113 -17.78 22.59 28.36
C LEU A 113 -16.40 22.14 28.82
N VAL A 114 -15.69 21.45 27.94
CA VAL A 114 -14.34 20.95 28.20
C VAL A 114 -13.41 21.35 27.07
N THR A 115 -12.15 21.62 27.40
CA THR A 115 -11.11 21.84 26.38
C THR A 115 -10.40 20.53 26.11
N ASN A 116 -10.43 20.10 24.84
CA ASN A 116 -9.65 19.00 24.32
C ASN A 116 -8.54 19.56 23.43
N THR A 117 -7.30 19.14 23.69
CA THR A 117 -6.12 19.56 22.92
C THR A 117 -5.67 18.40 22.03
N LEU A 118 -5.53 18.66 20.74
CA LEU A 118 -4.89 17.73 19.82
C LEU A 118 -3.47 18.20 19.53
N ALA A 119 -2.48 17.47 20.03
CA ALA A 119 -1.07 17.70 19.76
C ALA A 119 -0.64 16.98 18.47
N ALA A 120 -0.08 17.71 17.51
CA ALA A 120 0.54 17.19 16.31
C ALA A 120 2.06 17.28 16.45
N GLU A 121 2.72 16.16 16.70
CA GLU A 121 4.17 16.02 16.83
C GLU A 121 4.75 15.64 15.46
N LEU A 122 5.55 16.51 14.83
CA LEU A 122 6.04 16.34 13.45
C LEU A 122 7.54 16.02 13.41
N MET A 123 7.93 14.87 13.97
CA MET A 123 9.32 14.48 14.23
C MET A 123 9.80 13.30 13.37
N GLY A 124 9.51 13.30 12.08
CA GLY A 124 9.92 12.23 11.16
C GLY A 124 9.32 10.88 11.56
N ARG A 125 10.14 9.89 11.85
CA ARG A 125 9.65 8.54 12.23
C ARG A 125 8.88 8.52 13.56
N TYR A 126 9.11 9.49 14.42
CA TYR A 126 8.44 9.63 15.72
C TYR A 126 7.21 10.55 15.66
N SER A 127 6.81 10.98 14.46
CA SER A 127 5.61 11.81 14.30
C SER A 127 4.36 11.10 14.80
N ASN A 128 3.52 11.86 15.52
CA ASN A 128 2.32 11.34 16.17
C ASN A 128 1.22 12.40 16.27
N LEU A 129 -0.02 11.96 16.52
CA LEU A 129 -1.14 12.80 16.89
C LEU A 129 -1.65 12.30 18.23
N VAL A 130 -1.72 13.18 19.23
CA VAL A 130 -2.09 12.81 20.60
C VAL A 130 -3.28 13.67 21.04
N LEU A 131 -4.37 13.01 21.43
CA LEU A 131 -5.53 13.69 22.02
C LEU A 131 -5.35 13.78 23.54
N ILE A 132 -5.47 15.01 24.06
CA ILE A 132 -5.20 15.34 25.45
C ILE A 132 -6.45 16.02 26.05
N GLN A 133 -6.78 15.69 27.29
CA GLN A 133 -7.78 16.39 28.08
C GLN A 133 -7.27 16.57 29.52
N SER A 134 -7.32 17.76 30.05
CA SER A 134 -6.85 18.08 31.41
C SER A 134 -5.42 17.55 31.68
N GLY A 135 -4.51 17.70 30.74
CA GLY A 135 -3.11 17.26 30.84
C GLY A 135 -2.89 15.74 30.73
N LYS A 136 -3.95 14.94 30.53
CA LYS A 136 -3.85 13.48 30.36
C LYS A 136 -4.12 13.06 28.92
N ILE A 137 -3.41 12.05 28.48
CA ILE A 137 -3.59 11.44 27.17
C ILE A 137 -4.92 10.66 27.16
N ILE A 138 -5.81 11.02 26.24
CA ILE A 138 -7.01 10.24 25.95
C ILE A 138 -6.67 9.07 25.05
N ASP A 139 -5.92 9.34 23.95
CA ASP A 139 -5.32 8.35 23.08
C ASP A 139 -4.30 9.00 22.15
N ALA A 140 -3.53 8.16 21.43
CA ALA A 140 -2.59 8.58 20.41
C ALA A 140 -2.80 7.78 19.13
N LEU A 141 -2.53 8.39 17.96
CA LEU A 141 -2.58 7.73 16.66
C LEU A 141 -1.63 6.53 16.61
N LYS A 142 -0.44 6.70 17.17
CA LYS A 142 0.56 5.66 17.39
C LYS A 142 0.79 5.57 18.90
N ARG A 143 0.30 4.51 19.52
CA ARG A 143 0.59 4.24 20.93
C ARG A 143 2.05 3.85 21.06
N VAL A 144 2.72 4.37 22.07
CA VAL A 144 4.11 4.08 22.41
C VAL A 144 4.10 3.50 23.81
N ASP A 145 4.43 2.23 23.95
CA ASP A 145 4.50 1.54 25.22
C ASP A 145 5.95 1.48 25.78
N PHE A 146 6.14 0.74 26.86
CA PHE A 146 7.45 0.58 27.50
C PHE A 146 8.44 -0.24 26.66
N GLU A 147 7.95 -1.11 25.76
CA GLU A 147 8.79 -1.88 24.84
C GLU A 147 9.29 -1.00 23.70
N ASP A 148 8.46 -0.04 23.24
CA ASP A 148 8.81 0.91 22.17
C ASP A 148 9.73 2.03 22.65
N SER A 149 9.58 2.52 23.90
CA SER A 149 10.39 3.60 24.46
C SER A 149 10.42 3.56 25.98
N GLU A 150 11.63 3.53 26.56
CA GLU A 150 11.84 3.67 28.02
C GLU A 150 11.71 5.13 28.48
N ILE A 151 11.92 6.10 27.57
CA ILE A 151 12.01 7.52 27.91
C ILE A 151 10.63 8.16 28.01
N ARG A 152 9.71 7.83 27.08
CA ARG A 152 8.41 8.47 26.97
C ARG A 152 7.38 7.51 26.40
N GLN A 153 6.31 7.29 27.15
CA GLN A 153 5.18 6.48 26.73
C GLN A 153 4.01 7.37 26.30
N LEU A 154 3.23 6.91 25.32
CA LEU A 154 2.03 7.59 24.84
C LEU A 154 0.84 6.61 24.92
N LEU A 155 0.35 6.41 26.14
CA LEU A 155 -0.75 5.49 26.43
C LEU A 155 -1.92 6.22 27.10
N PRO A 156 -3.16 5.78 26.88
CA PRO A 156 -4.34 6.36 27.52
C PRO A 156 -4.22 6.43 29.05
N GLY A 157 -4.60 7.57 29.62
CA GLY A 157 -4.59 7.83 31.06
C GLY A 157 -3.27 8.37 31.61
N LEU A 158 -2.16 8.25 30.91
CA LEU A 158 -0.88 8.83 31.34
C LEU A 158 -0.88 10.36 31.15
N PRO A 159 -0.10 11.09 31.97
CA PRO A 159 0.12 12.52 31.75
C PRO A 159 0.85 12.74 30.41
N TYR A 160 0.44 13.76 29.66
CA TYR A 160 1.17 14.17 28.47
C TYR A 160 2.45 14.91 28.87
N THR A 161 3.57 14.47 28.37
CA THR A 161 4.87 15.13 28.54
C THR A 161 5.45 15.45 27.16
N LEU A 162 6.17 16.57 27.07
CA LEU A 162 6.90 16.93 25.83
C LEU A 162 8.00 15.91 25.52
N PRO A 163 8.29 15.66 24.24
CA PRO A 163 9.45 14.86 23.86
C PRO A 163 10.75 15.52 24.31
N PRO A 164 11.83 14.75 24.54
CA PRO A 164 13.13 15.27 24.88
C PRO A 164 13.65 16.24 23.81
N LYS A 165 13.98 17.47 24.21
CA LYS A 165 14.48 18.51 23.32
C LYS A 165 16.00 18.61 23.42
N PRO A 166 16.75 18.64 22.31
CA PRO A 166 18.18 18.91 22.34
C PRO A 166 18.45 20.31 22.91
N ASN A 167 19.45 20.45 23.77
CA ASN A 167 19.88 21.74 24.28
C ASN A 167 20.65 22.51 23.19
N LYS A 168 19.96 23.25 22.36
CA LYS A 168 20.51 24.06 21.27
C LYS A 168 19.87 25.45 21.28
N PRO A 169 20.62 26.51 20.92
CA PRO A 169 20.07 27.83 20.66
C PRO A 169 18.92 27.74 19.64
N ASP A 170 17.77 28.27 20.00
CA ASP A 170 16.62 28.32 19.09
C ASP A 170 16.78 29.49 18.08
N PHE A 171 16.52 29.21 16.80
CA PHE A 171 16.69 30.19 15.72
C PHE A 171 15.86 31.46 15.94
N LEU A 172 14.62 31.35 16.38
CA LEU A 172 13.74 32.50 16.55
C LEU A 172 14.01 33.24 17.85
N ALA A 173 14.35 32.54 18.93
CA ALA A 173 14.50 33.10 20.26
C ALA A 173 15.90 33.62 20.59
N THR A 174 16.94 33.11 19.91
CA THR A 174 18.34 33.41 20.25
C THR A 174 18.91 34.47 19.29
N SER A 175 19.81 35.32 19.77
CA SER A 175 20.51 36.31 18.93
C SER A 175 21.43 35.64 17.90
N ALA A 176 21.62 36.25 16.74
CA ALA A 176 22.53 35.74 15.72
C ALA A 176 23.97 35.59 16.23
N ALA A 177 24.45 36.50 17.04
CA ALA A 177 25.77 36.45 17.65
C ALA A 177 25.98 35.20 18.52
N ALA A 178 24.99 34.81 19.32
CA ALA A 178 25.06 33.59 20.13
C ALA A 178 25.00 32.32 19.27
N MET A 179 24.23 32.34 18.17
CA MET A 179 24.18 31.19 17.22
C MET A 179 25.51 31.02 16.49
N VAL A 180 26.11 32.11 16.01
CA VAL A 180 27.43 32.10 15.36
C VAL A 180 28.51 31.63 16.32
N ALA A 181 28.52 32.11 17.57
CA ALA A 181 29.43 31.64 18.62
C ALA A 181 29.31 30.13 18.82
N ALA A 182 28.10 29.60 18.97
CA ALA A 182 27.87 28.17 19.12
C ALA A 182 28.27 27.35 17.87
N ALA A 183 28.21 27.91 16.68
CA ALA A 183 28.68 27.28 15.45
C ALA A 183 30.21 27.27 15.38
N CYS A 184 30.88 28.36 15.82
CA CYS A 184 32.37 28.45 15.84
C CYS A 184 33.03 27.49 16.82
N GLU A 185 32.30 26.92 17.78
CA GLU A 185 32.83 25.83 18.65
C GLU A 185 33.01 24.50 17.92
N LYS A 186 32.54 24.40 16.66
CA LYS A 186 32.53 23.15 15.90
C LYS A 186 33.57 23.18 14.78
N ASP A 187 34.42 22.18 14.73
CA ASP A 187 35.36 21.92 13.65
C ASP A 187 34.67 21.30 12.44
N LEU A 188 33.84 22.11 11.75
CA LEU A 188 33.02 21.72 10.60
C LEU A 188 32.90 22.90 9.63
N PRO A 189 32.59 22.61 8.34
CA PRO A 189 32.20 23.67 7.39
C PRO A 189 31.07 24.53 7.94
N VAL A 190 31.10 25.84 7.74
CA VAL A 190 30.21 26.82 8.39
C VAL A 190 28.73 26.45 8.32
N ALA A 191 28.22 26.05 7.13
CA ALA A 191 26.83 25.67 6.98
C ALA A 191 26.45 24.42 7.79
N SER A 192 27.35 23.45 7.87
CA SER A 192 27.17 22.21 8.66
C SER A 192 27.25 22.51 10.16
N ALA A 193 28.19 23.37 10.57
CA ALA A 193 28.35 23.81 11.95
C ALA A 193 27.09 24.53 12.44
N LEU A 194 26.60 25.50 11.66
CA LEU A 194 25.38 26.26 11.96
C LEU A 194 24.15 25.33 12.07
N GLY A 195 23.94 24.44 11.09
CA GLY A 195 22.83 23.48 11.11
C GLY A 195 22.87 22.46 12.26
N LYS A 196 24.09 22.17 12.81
CA LYS A 196 24.24 21.32 13.99
C LYS A 196 24.15 22.09 15.32
N ALA A 197 24.59 23.34 15.33
CA ALA A 197 24.60 24.16 16.52
C ALA A 197 23.22 24.76 16.82
N VAL A 198 22.48 25.20 15.79
CA VAL A 198 21.20 25.91 15.94
C VAL A 198 20.04 24.92 15.85
N GLY A 199 19.04 25.07 16.73
CA GLY A 199 17.77 24.37 16.70
C GLY A 199 16.70 25.13 15.92
N GLY A 200 15.64 24.46 15.56
CA GLY A 200 14.46 25.08 14.94
C GLY A 200 14.56 25.32 13.43
N VAL A 201 15.71 25.21 12.81
CA VAL A 201 15.92 25.41 11.36
C VAL A 201 16.53 24.20 10.67
N GLY A 202 16.18 24.07 9.37
CA GLY A 202 16.70 23.04 8.50
C GLY A 202 18.01 23.44 7.80
N PRO A 203 18.65 22.48 7.09
CA PRO A 203 19.89 22.73 6.36
C PRO A 203 19.79 23.82 5.28
N VAL A 204 18.58 24.04 4.75
CA VAL A 204 18.31 25.09 3.74
C VAL A 204 18.62 26.47 4.31
N VAL A 205 18.14 26.74 5.53
CA VAL A 205 18.36 28.03 6.20
C VAL A 205 19.84 28.23 6.51
N ALA A 206 20.52 27.20 6.99
CA ALA A 206 21.95 27.28 7.31
C ALA A 206 22.81 27.56 6.05
N ARG A 207 22.52 26.88 4.93
CA ARG A 207 23.22 27.12 3.66
C ARG A 207 22.94 28.50 3.11
N GLU A 208 21.68 28.96 3.19
CA GLU A 208 21.31 30.30 2.73
C GLU A 208 22.00 31.40 3.53
N ALA A 209 22.08 31.24 4.87
CA ALA A 209 22.79 32.20 5.71
C ALA A 209 24.27 32.34 5.28
N VAL A 210 24.93 31.21 5.00
CA VAL A 210 26.31 31.18 4.50
C VAL A 210 26.42 31.80 3.10
N TRP A 211 25.49 31.47 2.21
CA TRP A 211 25.47 32.04 0.88
C TRP A 211 25.31 33.57 0.90
N ARG A 212 24.41 34.08 1.71
CA ARG A 212 24.18 35.54 1.85
C ARG A 212 25.36 36.26 2.50
N ALA A 213 26.05 35.59 3.44
CA ALA A 213 27.21 36.16 4.11
C ALA A 213 28.46 36.24 3.21
N PHE A 214 28.69 35.24 2.35
CA PHE A 214 29.96 35.05 1.64
C PHE A 214 29.83 35.09 0.11
N GLY A 215 28.61 35.23 -0.43
CA GLY A 215 28.35 35.28 -1.88
C GLY A 215 28.54 33.92 -2.59
N GLY A 216 28.61 32.82 -1.87
CA GLY A 216 28.79 31.48 -2.40
C GLY A 216 29.00 30.42 -1.33
N GLU A 217 29.22 29.16 -1.78
CA GLU A 217 29.69 28.11 -0.88
C GLU A 217 31.13 28.40 -0.45
N THR A 218 31.39 28.32 0.85
CA THR A 218 32.74 28.49 1.39
C THR A 218 33.25 27.18 2.01
N PRO A 219 34.47 26.75 1.70
CA PRO A 219 35.10 25.61 2.33
C PRO A 219 35.62 25.91 3.77
N LEU A 220 35.45 27.16 4.26
CA LEU A 220 35.94 27.57 5.56
C LEU A 220 35.34 26.76 6.70
N LEU A 221 36.13 26.42 7.68
CA LEU A 221 35.68 25.86 8.94
C LEU A 221 35.10 26.97 9.83
N ALA A 222 34.08 26.63 10.61
CA ALA A 222 33.40 27.63 11.46
C ALA A 222 34.33 28.17 12.56
N CYS A 223 35.27 27.36 13.05
CA CYS A 223 36.28 27.78 14.03
C CYS A 223 37.32 28.76 13.48
N ASP A 224 37.50 28.84 12.15
CA ASP A 224 38.51 29.67 11.51
C ASP A 224 37.98 31.04 11.05
N LEU A 225 36.70 31.34 11.30
CA LEU A 225 36.08 32.59 10.92
C LEU A 225 36.70 33.78 11.65
N ASP A 226 37.13 34.80 10.90
CA ASP A 226 37.54 36.09 11.46
C ASP A 226 36.31 36.93 11.93
N GLU A 227 36.55 38.05 12.61
CA GLU A 227 35.48 38.88 13.17
C GLU A 227 34.64 39.54 12.09
N ALA A 228 35.17 39.88 10.92
CA ALA A 228 34.40 40.45 9.82
C ALA A 228 33.47 39.41 9.22
N GLN A 229 33.95 38.17 9.07
CA GLN A 229 33.18 37.02 8.59
C GLN A 229 32.07 36.64 9.57
N LYS A 230 32.34 36.64 10.90
CA LYS A 230 31.32 36.43 11.92
C LYS A 230 30.23 37.51 11.87
N GLN A 231 30.62 38.77 11.70
CA GLN A 231 29.66 39.87 11.58
C GLN A 231 28.80 39.73 10.31
N ALA A 232 29.39 39.38 9.17
CA ALA A 232 28.64 39.12 7.93
C ALA A 232 27.63 37.97 8.09
N LEU A 233 28.03 36.89 8.77
CA LEU A 233 27.16 35.74 9.04
C LEU A 233 26.02 36.15 10.02
N CYS A 234 26.31 36.93 11.05
CA CYS A 234 25.30 37.47 11.95
C CYS A 234 24.26 38.31 11.19
N ALA A 235 24.73 39.24 10.31
CA ALA A 235 23.84 40.05 9.52
C ALA A 235 22.93 39.23 8.59
N ALA A 236 23.49 38.17 7.94
CA ALA A 236 22.72 37.25 7.12
C ALA A 236 21.64 36.50 7.92
N ILE A 237 21.96 36.07 9.13
CA ILE A 237 21.01 35.39 10.04
C ILE A 237 19.90 36.36 10.47
N GLU A 238 20.24 37.57 10.88
CA GLU A 238 19.22 38.57 11.28
C GLU A 238 18.30 38.93 10.11
N ASN A 239 18.83 39.08 8.89
CA ASN A 239 18.00 39.28 7.70
C ASN A 239 17.00 38.14 7.48
N LEU A 240 17.41 36.88 7.66
CA LEU A 240 16.49 35.75 7.57
C LEU A 240 15.44 35.74 8.68
N LYS A 241 15.79 36.18 9.89
CA LYS A 241 14.83 36.37 11.01
C LYS A 241 13.83 37.48 10.73
N ASP A 242 14.29 38.57 10.15
CA ASP A 242 13.41 39.70 9.77
C ASP A 242 12.44 39.29 8.67
N GLU A 243 12.92 38.53 7.64
CA GLU A 243 12.03 37.95 6.63
C GLU A 243 11.00 37.00 7.26
N HIS A 244 11.40 36.16 8.21
CA HIS A 244 10.49 35.29 8.95
C HIS A 244 9.45 36.11 9.75
N ALA A 245 9.88 37.12 10.48
CA ALA A 245 8.99 38.00 11.28
C ALA A 245 7.97 38.75 10.40
N ALA A 246 8.35 39.08 9.15
CA ALA A 246 7.45 39.67 8.16
C ALA A 246 6.46 38.68 7.52
N GLY A 247 6.48 37.40 7.94
CA GLY A 247 5.61 36.35 7.38
C GLY A 247 6.26 35.51 6.30
N GLY A 248 7.45 35.87 5.87
CA GLY A 248 8.23 35.13 4.85
C GLY A 248 7.57 35.08 3.46
N THR A 249 8.20 34.33 2.57
CA THR A 249 7.70 34.06 1.21
C THR A 249 7.71 32.53 0.97
N PRO A 250 6.56 31.86 0.98
CA PRO A 250 6.51 30.40 0.75
C PRO A 250 7.07 30.05 -0.63
N THR A 251 8.22 29.40 -0.68
CA THR A 251 8.94 29.12 -1.94
C THR A 251 9.34 27.65 -2.02
N ALA A 252 8.97 26.96 -3.12
CA ALA A 252 9.49 25.63 -3.46
C ALA A 252 10.67 25.75 -4.42
N VAL A 253 11.67 24.90 -4.19
CA VAL A 253 12.84 24.72 -5.03
C VAL A 253 12.67 23.45 -5.86
N ARG A 254 12.75 23.56 -7.16
CA ARG A 254 12.65 22.44 -8.11
C ARG A 254 13.91 22.37 -8.96
N ILE A 255 14.44 21.17 -9.14
CA ILE A 255 15.58 20.92 -10.03
C ILE A 255 15.06 20.22 -11.28
N PRO A 256 15.32 20.78 -12.49
CA PRO A 256 15.00 20.11 -13.75
C PRO A 256 15.70 18.75 -13.83
N GLN A 257 14.96 17.71 -14.21
CA GLN A 257 15.49 16.38 -14.44
C GLN A 257 15.63 16.12 -15.95
N PRO A 258 16.49 15.21 -16.38
CA PRO A 258 16.65 14.86 -17.81
C PRO A 258 15.37 14.33 -18.46
N ASP A 259 14.45 13.77 -17.67
CA ASP A 259 13.13 13.27 -18.09
C ASP A 259 12.07 14.38 -18.27
N GLY A 260 12.47 15.65 -18.10
CA GLY A 260 11.59 16.82 -18.20
C GLY A 260 10.70 17.05 -16.97
N VAL A 261 10.79 16.20 -15.94
CA VAL A 261 10.02 16.33 -14.71
C VAL A 261 10.75 17.21 -13.70
N ASN A 262 10.15 18.34 -13.32
CA ASN A 262 10.68 19.23 -12.31
C ASN A 262 10.37 18.73 -10.91
N LYS A 263 11.24 17.90 -10.31
CA LYS A 263 11.02 17.38 -8.96
C LYS A 263 11.25 18.45 -7.90
N PRO A 264 10.32 18.61 -6.92
CA PRO A 264 10.56 19.47 -5.77
C PRO A 264 11.64 18.84 -4.88
N VAL A 265 12.68 19.62 -4.59
CA VAL A 265 13.85 19.18 -3.79
C VAL A 265 13.73 19.67 -2.36
N GLU A 266 13.46 20.96 -2.19
CA GLU A 266 13.34 21.62 -0.90
C GLU A 266 12.28 22.73 -0.96
N PHE A 267 11.95 23.30 0.19
CA PHE A 267 11.15 24.51 0.32
C PHE A 267 11.67 25.37 1.47
N SER A 268 11.29 26.64 1.46
CA SER A 268 11.72 27.63 2.44
C SER A 268 10.66 28.69 2.67
N PHE A 269 10.81 29.46 3.76
CA PHE A 269 10.03 30.65 4.05
C PHE A 269 10.61 31.92 3.45
N PHE A 270 11.65 31.82 2.64
CA PHE A 270 12.33 32.91 1.92
C PHE A 270 12.59 32.48 0.47
N ILE A 271 12.99 33.44 -0.37
CA ILE A 271 13.43 33.15 -1.74
C ILE A 271 14.91 32.74 -1.71
N PRO A 272 15.24 31.43 -1.90
CA PRO A 272 16.62 30.96 -1.78
C PRO A 272 17.51 31.46 -2.90
N GLN A 273 18.65 32.08 -2.56
CA GLN A 273 19.66 32.56 -3.50
C GLN A 273 20.73 31.49 -3.79
N GLN A 274 20.94 30.56 -2.87
CA GLN A 274 21.98 29.52 -2.92
C GLN A 274 21.90 28.58 -4.12
N TYR A 275 20.77 28.51 -4.82
CA TYR A 275 20.59 27.62 -5.99
C TYR A 275 20.88 28.29 -7.33
N GLY A 276 21.04 29.62 -7.35
CA GLY A 276 21.29 30.39 -8.57
C GLY A 276 20.31 30.08 -9.70
N SER A 277 20.79 30.01 -10.91
CA SER A 277 20.00 29.69 -12.12
C SER A 277 19.76 28.19 -12.34
N ALA A 278 20.34 27.32 -11.51
CA ALA A 278 20.20 25.86 -11.64
C ALA A 278 18.85 25.33 -11.16
N ALA A 279 18.08 26.13 -10.42
CA ALA A 279 16.79 25.73 -9.88
C ALA A 279 15.65 26.62 -10.38
N ILE A 280 14.47 26.02 -10.46
CA ILE A 280 13.20 26.74 -10.68
C ILE A 280 12.59 27.03 -9.32
N LEU A 281 12.45 28.31 -9.00
CA LEU A 281 11.80 28.76 -7.76
C LEU A 281 10.32 29.07 -8.04
N THR A 282 9.44 28.44 -7.27
CA THR A 282 7.99 28.64 -7.36
C THR A 282 7.50 29.21 -6.04
N GLN A 283 6.94 30.44 -6.08
CA GLN A 283 6.32 31.07 -4.92
C GLN A 283 4.84 30.72 -4.81
N TYR A 284 4.33 30.61 -3.59
CA TYR A 284 2.94 30.25 -3.31
C TYR A 284 2.25 31.34 -2.50
N PRO A 285 0.92 31.51 -2.64
CA PRO A 285 0.16 32.47 -1.87
C PRO A 285 0.12 32.14 -0.37
N THR A 286 0.18 30.81 -0.04
CA THR A 286 0.06 30.29 1.32
C THR A 286 1.04 29.15 1.56
N TYR A 287 1.39 28.93 2.83
CA TYR A 287 2.22 27.77 3.23
C TYR A 287 1.48 26.45 3.04
N SER A 288 0.16 26.44 3.20
CA SER A 288 -0.66 25.26 2.94
C SER A 288 -0.57 24.83 1.48
N GLU A 289 -0.66 25.75 0.52
CA GLU A 289 -0.52 25.42 -0.91
C GLU A 289 0.90 24.97 -1.26
N LEU A 290 1.93 25.58 -0.67
CA LEU A 290 3.32 25.13 -0.80
C LEU A 290 3.48 23.68 -0.33
N LEU A 291 3.01 23.37 0.87
CA LEU A 291 3.16 22.04 1.47
C LEU A 291 2.33 20.98 0.72
N GLU A 292 1.11 21.32 0.27
CA GLU A 292 0.28 20.44 -0.53
C GLU A 292 1.00 20.05 -1.83
N ASP A 293 1.52 21.01 -2.59
CA ASP A 293 2.21 20.76 -3.85
C ASP A 293 3.54 20.02 -3.66
N TYR A 294 4.36 20.44 -2.68
CA TYR A 294 5.64 19.80 -2.40
C TYR A 294 5.51 18.32 -2.06
N TYR A 295 4.51 17.95 -1.25
CA TYR A 295 4.31 16.58 -0.81
C TYR A 295 3.37 15.76 -1.71
N ALA A 296 2.63 16.39 -2.64
CA ALA A 296 1.61 15.72 -3.46
C ALA A 296 2.14 14.49 -4.20
N THR A 297 3.27 14.62 -4.89
CA THR A 297 3.86 13.53 -5.66
C THR A 297 4.35 12.39 -4.75
N LYS A 298 5.01 12.73 -3.64
CA LYS A 298 5.54 11.77 -2.68
C LYS A 298 4.43 11.02 -1.95
N ASP A 299 3.43 11.75 -1.48
CA ASP A 299 2.28 11.17 -0.78
C ASP A 299 1.47 10.26 -1.68
N ARG A 300 1.27 10.66 -2.96
CA ARG A 300 0.57 9.83 -3.94
C ARG A 300 1.30 8.50 -4.16
N ALA A 301 2.62 8.54 -4.32
CA ALA A 301 3.44 7.34 -4.46
C ALA A 301 3.41 6.44 -3.20
N GLU A 302 3.51 7.04 -2.00
CA GLU A 302 3.45 6.30 -0.73
C GLU A 302 2.07 5.72 -0.46
N ARG A 303 0.98 6.47 -0.73
CA ARG A 303 -0.40 5.97 -0.61
C ARG A 303 -0.64 4.79 -1.55
N LEU A 304 -0.17 4.90 -2.81
CA LEU A 304 -0.26 3.81 -3.77
C LEU A 304 0.46 2.57 -3.26
N LYS A 305 1.71 2.73 -2.79
CA LYS A 305 2.51 1.64 -2.23
C LYS A 305 1.84 0.98 -1.01
N GLN A 306 1.24 1.77 -0.13
CA GLN A 306 0.52 1.25 1.04
C GLN A 306 -0.73 0.46 0.62
N LYS A 307 -1.57 1.04 -0.28
CA LYS A 307 -2.76 0.37 -0.82
C LYS A 307 -2.42 -0.93 -1.52
N SER A 308 -1.35 -0.94 -2.33
CA SER A 308 -0.84 -2.15 -2.99
C SER A 308 -0.44 -3.21 -1.96
N ARG A 309 0.35 -2.84 -0.94
CA ARG A 309 0.78 -3.78 0.12
C ARG A 309 -0.39 -4.37 0.91
N GLU A 310 -1.38 -3.57 1.26
CA GLU A 310 -2.56 -4.05 2.00
C GLU A 310 -3.38 -5.03 1.16
N LEU A 311 -3.61 -4.70 -0.12
CA LEU A 311 -4.32 -5.57 -1.04
C LEU A 311 -3.54 -6.85 -1.31
N TYR A 312 -2.24 -6.74 -1.56
CA TYR A 312 -1.34 -7.89 -1.73
C TYR A 312 -1.40 -8.84 -0.53
N LYS A 313 -1.25 -8.31 0.69
CA LYS A 313 -1.34 -9.13 1.92
C LYS A 313 -2.68 -9.84 2.05
N ALA A 314 -3.78 -9.17 1.71
CA ALA A 314 -5.11 -9.76 1.77
C ALA A 314 -5.25 -10.91 0.76
N VAL A 315 -4.81 -10.71 -0.49
CA VAL A 315 -4.87 -11.74 -1.55
C VAL A 315 -3.89 -12.88 -1.26
N HIS A 316 -2.69 -12.57 -0.79
CA HIS A 316 -1.69 -13.58 -0.41
C HIS A 316 -2.21 -14.53 0.69
N ASN A 317 -2.88 -13.98 1.69
CA ASN A 317 -3.52 -14.81 2.73
C ASN A 317 -4.62 -15.74 2.16
N LEU A 318 -5.37 -15.27 1.16
CA LEU A 318 -6.37 -16.09 0.47
C LEU A 318 -5.71 -17.19 -0.34
N TYR A 319 -4.67 -16.86 -1.09
CA TYR A 319 -3.86 -17.80 -1.87
C TYR A 319 -3.25 -18.89 -0.97
N GLU A 320 -2.56 -18.53 0.10
CA GLU A 320 -1.98 -19.47 1.06
C GLU A 320 -3.04 -20.40 1.70
N ARG A 321 -4.22 -19.85 1.97
CA ARG A 321 -5.35 -20.65 2.47
C ARG A 321 -5.84 -21.65 1.43
N ALA A 322 -5.93 -21.26 0.16
CA ALA A 322 -6.32 -22.13 -0.93
C ALA A 322 -5.30 -23.26 -1.14
N VAL A 323 -4.00 -22.95 -1.13
CA VAL A 323 -2.90 -23.93 -1.24
C VAL A 323 -2.95 -24.94 -0.10
N ARG A 324 -3.08 -24.48 1.16
CA ARG A 324 -3.17 -25.39 2.32
C ARG A 324 -4.41 -26.29 2.25
N LYS A 325 -5.55 -25.75 1.83
CA LYS A 325 -6.78 -26.51 1.64
C LYS A 325 -6.62 -27.59 0.56
N GLN A 326 -5.90 -27.26 -0.51
CA GLN A 326 -5.62 -28.17 -1.61
C GLN A 326 -4.69 -29.32 -1.17
N SER A 327 -3.64 -29.01 -0.38
CA SER A 327 -2.76 -30.03 0.19
C SER A 327 -3.52 -31.02 1.08
N ALA A 328 -4.37 -30.51 1.99
CA ALA A 328 -5.20 -31.36 2.86
C ALA A 328 -6.15 -32.27 2.05
N ARG A 329 -6.76 -31.76 0.97
CA ARG A 329 -7.62 -32.56 0.08
C ARG A 329 -6.85 -33.66 -0.65
N ARG A 330 -5.61 -33.40 -1.09
CA ARG A 330 -4.75 -34.43 -1.72
C ARG A 330 -4.40 -35.54 -0.74
N GLU A 331 -4.08 -35.19 0.51
CA GLU A 331 -3.83 -36.17 1.57
C GLU A 331 -5.06 -37.03 1.87
N GLU A 332 -6.25 -36.39 1.95
CA GLU A 332 -7.51 -37.09 2.16
C GLU A 332 -7.87 -38.02 0.99
N LEU A 333 -7.61 -37.59 -0.25
CA LEU A 333 -7.80 -38.42 -1.44
C LEU A 333 -6.87 -39.66 -1.40
N ALA A 334 -5.59 -39.47 -1.09
CA ALA A 334 -4.63 -40.56 -0.96
C ALA A 334 -5.03 -41.59 0.12
N GLN A 335 -5.66 -41.10 1.22
CA GLN A 335 -6.23 -41.99 2.24
C GLN A 335 -7.50 -42.70 1.74
N SER A 336 -8.28 -42.09 0.83
CA SER A 336 -9.48 -42.70 0.28
C SER A 336 -9.18 -43.79 -0.72
N GLU A 337 -8.03 -43.75 -1.40
CA GLU A 337 -7.55 -44.80 -2.34
C GLU A 337 -7.29 -46.15 -1.63
N LYS A 338 -7.04 -46.11 -0.31
CA LYS A 338 -6.98 -47.34 0.51
C LYS A 338 -8.35 -47.96 0.83
N ALA A 339 -9.42 -47.44 0.23
CA ALA A 339 -10.76 -47.93 0.47
C ALA A 339 -10.98 -49.37 -0.01
N ASP A 340 -10.27 -49.82 -1.06
CA ASP A 340 -10.38 -51.19 -1.57
C ASP A 340 -10.02 -52.23 -0.51
N THR A 341 -9.15 -51.91 0.45
CA THR A 341 -8.87 -52.78 1.60
C THR A 341 -10.12 -52.99 2.47
N LEU A 342 -10.98 -51.97 2.62
CA LEU A 342 -12.24 -52.11 3.37
C LEU A 342 -13.23 -52.99 2.64
N ARG A 343 -13.27 -52.94 1.30
CA ARG A 343 -14.09 -53.85 0.50
C ARG A 343 -13.61 -55.27 0.69
N LEU A 344 -12.32 -55.51 0.57
CA LEU A 344 -11.69 -56.80 0.76
C LEU A 344 -12.02 -57.38 2.16
N TYR A 345 -11.89 -56.55 3.21
CA TYR A 345 -12.23 -56.97 4.57
C TYR A 345 -13.73 -57.36 4.70
N GLY A 346 -14.61 -56.56 4.06
CA GLY A 346 -16.03 -56.91 4.01
C GLY A 346 -16.31 -58.25 3.33
N GLU A 347 -15.66 -58.50 2.17
CA GLU A 347 -15.78 -59.75 1.44
C GLU A 347 -15.23 -60.96 2.24
N LEU A 348 -14.04 -60.81 2.85
CA LEU A 348 -13.42 -61.85 3.66
C LEU A 348 -14.26 -62.20 4.91
N LEU A 349 -14.81 -61.19 5.58
CA LEU A 349 -15.71 -61.42 6.73
C LEU A 349 -17.01 -62.07 6.30
N GLN A 350 -17.55 -61.71 5.12
CA GLN A 350 -18.77 -62.31 4.61
C GLN A 350 -18.57 -63.79 4.21
N ALA A 351 -17.41 -64.13 3.64
CA ALA A 351 -17.06 -65.48 3.29
C ALA A 351 -16.78 -66.39 4.50
N ASN A 352 -16.31 -65.83 5.61
CA ASN A 352 -15.89 -66.58 6.80
C ASN A 352 -16.80 -66.34 8.01
N GLN A 353 -18.08 -66.03 7.81
CA GLN A 353 -19.05 -65.77 8.91
C GLN A 353 -19.17 -66.90 9.94
N TRP A 354 -18.97 -68.14 9.49
CA TRP A 354 -19.05 -69.36 10.31
C TRP A 354 -17.92 -69.46 11.35
N ALA A 355 -16.77 -68.79 11.11
CA ALA A 355 -15.59 -68.82 11.98
C ALA A 355 -15.56 -67.63 12.99
N ILE A 356 -16.54 -66.73 12.96
CA ILE A 356 -16.55 -65.49 13.73
C ILE A 356 -17.76 -65.46 14.66
N GLN A 357 -17.57 -65.12 15.93
CA GLN A 357 -18.63 -64.99 16.92
C GLN A 357 -18.87 -63.55 17.35
N LYS A 358 -20.10 -63.26 17.80
CA LYS A 358 -20.39 -61.95 18.41
C LYS A 358 -19.62 -61.81 19.73
N GLY A 359 -18.86 -60.73 19.87
CA GLY A 359 -17.95 -60.49 21.00
C GLY A 359 -16.47 -60.52 20.57
N ASP A 360 -16.16 -61.07 19.44
CA ASP A 360 -14.79 -61.09 18.91
C ASP A 360 -14.31 -59.67 18.59
N ARG A 361 -13.06 -59.36 18.93
CA ARG A 361 -12.42 -58.08 18.65
C ARG A 361 -11.63 -58.07 17.33
N GLN A 362 -11.28 -59.26 16.85
CA GLN A 362 -10.56 -59.44 15.60
C GLN A 362 -10.84 -60.85 15.03
N ALA A 363 -10.74 -60.99 13.75
CA ALA A 363 -10.77 -62.27 13.04
C ALA A 363 -9.53 -62.42 12.15
N THR A 364 -8.86 -63.55 12.22
CA THR A 364 -7.78 -63.91 11.25
C THR A 364 -8.39 -64.85 10.25
N VAL A 365 -8.42 -64.45 8.98
CA VAL A 365 -9.03 -65.18 7.87
C VAL A 365 -8.08 -65.21 6.67
N GLN A 366 -8.11 -66.29 5.93
CA GLN A 366 -7.27 -66.40 4.73
C GLN A 366 -7.83 -65.54 3.61
N ASN A 367 -6.97 -64.74 3.04
CA ASN A 367 -7.26 -63.94 1.83
C ASN A 367 -7.19 -64.89 0.61
N TYR A 368 -8.34 -65.25 0.08
CA TYR A 368 -8.43 -66.18 -1.04
C TYR A 368 -7.88 -65.63 -2.37
N TYR A 369 -7.56 -64.33 -2.44
CA TYR A 369 -6.86 -63.73 -3.62
C TYR A 369 -5.33 -63.91 -3.56
N THR A 370 -4.72 -63.84 -2.35
CA THR A 370 -3.27 -63.89 -2.16
C THR A 370 -2.77 -65.16 -1.47
N GLY A 371 -3.66 -65.87 -0.80
CA GLY A 371 -3.31 -67.04 0.02
C GLY A 371 -2.76 -66.73 1.41
N GLU A 372 -2.58 -65.46 1.73
CA GLU A 372 -2.04 -65.02 3.03
C GLU A 372 -3.13 -64.84 4.09
N ASP A 373 -2.76 -64.98 5.34
CA ASP A 373 -3.68 -64.74 6.47
C ASP A 373 -3.76 -63.21 6.76
N VAL A 374 -4.99 -62.70 6.85
CA VAL A 374 -5.29 -61.29 7.15
C VAL A 374 -6.04 -61.17 8.45
N THR A 375 -5.53 -60.36 9.38
CA THR A 375 -6.22 -60.06 10.64
C THR A 375 -7.09 -58.81 10.51
N ILE A 376 -8.39 -58.96 10.67
CA ILE A 376 -9.41 -57.91 10.51
C ILE A 376 -9.94 -57.50 11.88
N ARG A 377 -9.98 -56.23 12.19
CA ARG A 377 -10.58 -55.70 13.44
C ARG A 377 -12.10 -55.77 13.36
N LEU A 378 -12.72 -56.22 14.44
CA LEU A 378 -14.17 -56.32 14.58
C LEU A 378 -14.70 -55.40 15.68
N ASP A 379 -15.95 -54.95 15.56
CA ASP A 379 -16.70 -54.33 16.64
C ASP A 379 -17.39 -55.43 17.43
N PRO A 380 -17.01 -55.69 18.70
CA PRO A 380 -17.53 -56.81 19.46
C PRO A 380 -19.04 -56.70 19.78
N ARG A 381 -19.62 -55.49 19.60
CA ARG A 381 -21.06 -55.28 19.79
C ARG A 381 -21.89 -55.78 18.62
N LEU A 382 -21.27 -55.93 17.46
CA LEU A 382 -21.90 -56.32 16.19
C LEU A 382 -21.71 -57.82 15.94
N GLY A 383 -22.67 -58.41 15.26
CA GLY A 383 -22.52 -59.79 14.73
C GLY A 383 -21.61 -59.86 13.51
N PRO A 384 -21.22 -61.07 13.03
CA PRO A 384 -20.33 -61.25 11.89
C PRO A 384 -20.80 -60.51 10.63
N ASN A 385 -22.08 -60.69 10.27
CA ASN A 385 -22.67 -60.03 9.10
C ASN A 385 -22.75 -58.50 9.26
N GLU A 386 -23.06 -58.04 10.48
CA GLU A 386 -23.11 -56.58 10.78
C GLU A 386 -21.73 -55.93 10.67
N ASN A 387 -20.66 -56.61 11.07
CA ASN A 387 -19.29 -56.17 10.89
C ASN A 387 -18.91 -56.11 9.40
N ALA A 388 -19.24 -57.14 8.59
CA ALA A 388 -19.04 -57.10 7.14
C ALA A 388 -19.78 -55.95 6.50
N GLN A 389 -21.06 -55.72 6.83
CA GLN A 389 -21.86 -54.60 6.34
C GLN A 389 -21.29 -53.25 6.78
N LYS A 390 -20.69 -53.14 7.98
CA LYS A 390 -19.99 -51.92 8.42
C LYS A 390 -18.82 -51.58 7.50
N TYR A 391 -18.00 -52.59 7.17
CA TYR A 391 -16.88 -52.41 6.24
C TYR A 391 -17.35 -52.01 4.83
N PHE A 392 -18.42 -52.58 4.31
CA PHE A 392 -19.00 -52.15 3.01
C PHE A 392 -19.57 -50.74 3.06
N ARG A 393 -20.22 -50.33 4.15
CA ARG A 393 -20.69 -48.96 4.31
C ARG A 393 -19.52 -47.96 4.35
N ASP A 394 -18.45 -48.30 5.07
CA ASP A 394 -17.26 -47.47 5.16
C ASP A 394 -16.54 -47.36 3.82
N TYR A 395 -16.47 -48.45 3.07
CA TYR A 395 -15.98 -48.46 1.68
C TYR A 395 -16.79 -47.52 0.80
N LYS A 396 -18.11 -47.67 0.75
CA LYS A 396 -18.99 -46.82 -0.06
C LYS A 396 -18.88 -45.34 0.31
N LYS A 397 -18.80 -45.06 1.60
CA LYS A 397 -18.59 -43.68 2.10
C LYS A 397 -17.27 -43.09 1.62
N LYS A 398 -16.16 -43.84 1.69
CA LYS A 398 -14.85 -43.40 1.21
C LYS A 398 -14.82 -43.25 -0.31
N GLN A 399 -15.44 -44.16 -1.05
CA GLN A 399 -15.53 -44.09 -2.51
C GLN A 399 -16.26 -42.79 -2.96
N THR A 400 -17.41 -42.48 -2.35
CA THR A 400 -18.16 -41.27 -2.64
C THR A 400 -17.35 -40.02 -2.27
N ALA A 401 -16.67 -40.03 -1.10
CA ALA A 401 -15.80 -38.94 -0.68
C ALA A 401 -14.64 -38.74 -1.68
N GLY A 402 -14.02 -39.82 -2.16
CA GLY A 402 -12.94 -39.75 -3.17
C GLY A 402 -13.38 -39.13 -4.49
N GLN A 403 -14.59 -39.47 -4.97
CA GLN A 403 -15.15 -38.84 -6.19
C GLN A 403 -15.37 -37.33 -5.99
N MET A 404 -15.93 -36.95 -4.82
CA MET A 404 -16.13 -35.55 -4.50
C MET A 404 -14.81 -34.79 -4.33
N LEU A 405 -13.80 -35.41 -3.72
CA LEU A 405 -12.48 -34.81 -3.54
C LEU A 405 -11.78 -34.56 -4.88
N LYS A 406 -11.90 -35.48 -5.86
CA LYS A 406 -11.36 -35.26 -7.22
C LYS A 406 -11.95 -34.01 -7.86
N LYS A 407 -13.27 -33.81 -7.75
CA LYS A 407 -13.92 -32.59 -8.26
C LYS A 407 -13.43 -31.35 -7.52
N LEU A 408 -13.38 -31.41 -6.19
CA LEU A 408 -12.92 -30.27 -5.35
C LEU A 408 -11.43 -29.94 -5.56
N LEU A 409 -10.62 -30.91 -6.01
CA LEU A 409 -9.22 -30.68 -6.36
C LEU A 409 -9.10 -29.86 -7.64
N LEU A 410 -9.88 -30.17 -8.67
CA LEU A 410 -9.92 -29.37 -9.91
C LEU A 410 -10.37 -27.93 -9.63
N GLU A 411 -11.51 -27.76 -8.92
CA GLU A 411 -12.00 -26.44 -8.54
C GLU A 411 -10.99 -25.65 -7.67
N GLY A 412 -10.18 -26.35 -6.88
CA GLY A 412 -9.14 -25.74 -6.04
C GLY A 412 -7.89 -25.35 -6.83
N GLU A 413 -7.55 -26.06 -7.87
CA GLU A 413 -6.47 -25.68 -8.79
C GLU A 413 -6.82 -24.40 -9.54
N ASP A 414 -8.04 -24.30 -10.07
CA ASP A 414 -8.57 -23.08 -10.69
C ASP A 414 -8.57 -21.89 -9.70
N GLU A 415 -8.89 -22.14 -8.41
CA GLU A 415 -8.85 -21.11 -7.38
C GLU A 415 -7.44 -20.59 -7.11
N ILE A 416 -6.46 -21.47 -7.04
CA ILE A 416 -5.06 -21.15 -6.82
C ILE A 416 -4.51 -20.35 -8.00
N GLU A 417 -4.78 -20.78 -9.22
CA GLU A 417 -4.35 -20.12 -10.45
C GLU A 417 -4.93 -18.70 -10.54
N TYR A 418 -6.23 -18.55 -10.30
CA TYR A 418 -6.89 -17.25 -10.27
C TYR A 418 -6.26 -16.30 -9.24
N LEU A 419 -6.06 -16.77 -7.99
CA LEU A 419 -5.46 -15.94 -6.94
C LEU A 419 -3.99 -15.60 -7.23
N ALA A 420 -3.25 -16.48 -7.90
CA ALA A 420 -1.89 -16.19 -8.36
C ALA A 420 -1.88 -15.07 -9.44
N ASN A 421 -2.82 -15.10 -10.39
CA ASN A 421 -3.00 -14.04 -11.38
C ASN A 421 -3.33 -12.70 -10.71
N VAL A 422 -4.26 -12.70 -9.75
CA VAL A 422 -4.60 -11.47 -9.00
C VAL A 422 -3.40 -10.93 -8.20
N LEU A 423 -2.57 -11.78 -7.60
CA LEU A 423 -1.33 -11.36 -6.94
C LEU A 423 -0.39 -10.64 -7.91
N TYR A 424 -0.18 -11.22 -9.09
CA TYR A 424 0.62 -10.61 -10.14
C TYR A 424 0.06 -9.26 -10.58
N GLU A 425 -1.25 -9.13 -10.77
CA GLU A 425 -1.92 -7.87 -11.12
C GLU A 425 -1.74 -6.79 -10.05
N VAL A 426 -1.79 -7.16 -8.76
CA VAL A 426 -1.54 -6.22 -7.65
C VAL A 426 -0.08 -5.75 -7.62
N GLU A 427 0.87 -6.64 -7.90
CA GLU A 427 2.30 -6.32 -7.93
C GLU A 427 2.67 -5.38 -9.10
N THR A 428 2.06 -5.61 -10.25
CA THR A 428 2.36 -4.88 -11.50
C THR A 428 1.43 -3.68 -11.75
N ALA A 429 0.48 -3.41 -10.84
CA ALA A 429 -0.50 -2.34 -10.99
C ALA A 429 0.17 -0.96 -11.21
N PRO A 430 -0.05 -0.28 -12.35
CA PRO A 430 0.63 0.97 -12.67
C PRO A 430 0.12 2.17 -11.85
N GLY A 431 -0.97 2.01 -11.11
CA GLY A 431 -1.55 3.10 -10.35
C GLY A 431 -2.79 2.72 -9.56
N GLU A 432 -3.37 3.70 -8.89
CA GLU A 432 -4.51 3.52 -7.98
C GLU A 432 -5.76 2.99 -8.68
N GLN A 433 -6.01 3.41 -9.93
CA GLN A 433 -7.15 2.94 -10.72
C GLN A 433 -7.08 1.43 -10.94
N ALA A 434 -5.91 0.89 -11.30
CA ALA A 434 -5.72 -0.54 -11.50
C ALA A 434 -5.96 -1.34 -10.20
N LEU A 435 -5.46 -0.86 -9.06
CA LEU A 435 -5.72 -1.49 -7.75
C LEU A 435 -7.21 -1.46 -7.38
N ASN A 436 -7.93 -0.40 -7.74
CA ASN A 436 -9.37 -0.30 -7.48
C ASN A 436 -10.17 -1.27 -8.38
N GLU A 437 -9.76 -1.47 -9.64
CA GLU A 437 -10.35 -2.47 -10.54
C GLU A 437 -10.18 -3.89 -9.99
N VAL A 438 -8.97 -4.25 -9.56
CA VAL A 438 -8.68 -5.56 -8.93
C VAL A 438 -9.49 -5.73 -7.63
N ARG A 439 -9.61 -4.68 -6.82
CA ARG A 439 -10.43 -4.72 -5.60
C ARG A 439 -11.92 -4.92 -5.91
N ALA A 440 -12.44 -4.27 -6.94
CA ALA A 440 -13.82 -4.44 -7.38
C ALA A 440 -14.08 -5.86 -7.90
N GLU A 441 -13.14 -6.45 -8.64
CA GLU A 441 -13.17 -7.84 -9.08
C GLU A 441 -13.24 -8.80 -7.90
N LEU A 442 -12.33 -8.69 -6.93
CA LEU A 442 -12.30 -9.52 -5.71
C LEU A 442 -13.60 -9.42 -4.90
N LYS A 443 -14.23 -8.23 -4.86
CA LYS A 443 -15.55 -8.05 -4.23
C LYS A 443 -16.62 -8.79 -5.01
N SER A 444 -16.64 -8.70 -6.34
CA SER A 444 -17.61 -9.39 -7.19
C SER A 444 -17.51 -10.91 -7.08
N GLN A 445 -16.31 -11.44 -6.88
CA GLN A 445 -16.01 -12.85 -6.69
C GLN A 445 -16.21 -13.32 -5.22
N GLY A 446 -16.63 -12.43 -4.31
CA GLY A 446 -16.93 -12.76 -2.91
C GLY A 446 -15.72 -12.93 -1.98
N TYR A 447 -14.51 -12.62 -2.44
CA TYR A 447 -13.30 -12.68 -1.61
C TYR A 447 -13.17 -11.53 -0.63
N LEU A 448 -13.70 -10.36 -0.97
CA LEU A 448 -13.74 -9.19 -0.10
C LEU A 448 -15.19 -8.87 0.29
N LYS A 449 -15.42 -8.42 1.53
CA LYS A 449 -16.76 -8.06 2.00
C LYS A 449 -17.32 -6.90 1.19
N TYR A 450 -18.56 -7.05 0.75
CA TYR A 450 -19.29 -6.03 0.02
C TYR A 450 -19.90 -5.04 1.02
N TYR A 451 -19.40 -3.80 1.05
CA TYR A 451 -20.05 -2.71 1.76
C TYR A 451 -20.79 -1.84 0.74
N LYS A 452 -22.08 -1.57 0.98
CA LYS A 452 -22.89 -0.68 0.15
C LYS A 452 -22.38 0.77 0.25
N GLN A 453 -21.31 1.10 -0.42
CA GLN A 453 -20.96 2.49 -0.70
C GLN A 453 -21.22 2.78 -2.19
N ARG A 454 -21.77 3.98 -2.48
CA ARG A 454 -21.81 4.51 -3.85
C ARG A 454 -20.37 4.80 -4.29
N GLU A 455 -19.69 3.80 -4.79
CA GLU A 455 -18.43 4.02 -5.50
C GLU A 455 -18.76 4.81 -6.78
N ARG A 456 -18.06 5.92 -7.00
CA ARG A 456 -18.12 6.59 -8.32
C ARG A 456 -17.60 5.56 -9.31
N LYS A 457 -18.45 5.15 -10.24
CA LYS A 457 -18.05 4.30 -11.37
C LYS A 457 -16.98 5.06 -12.16
N GLN A 458 -15.74 4.75 -11.96
CA GLN A 458 -14.66 5.19 -12.84
C GLN A 458 -14.81 4.44 -14.18
N LYS A 459 -14.55 5.10 -15.30
CA LYS A 459 -14.45 4.40 -16.58
C LYS A 459 -13.27 3.42 -16.48
N PRO A 460 -13.46 2.13 -16.86
CA PRO A 460 -12.35 1.19 -16.91
C PRO A 460 -11.22 1.75 -17.77
N ALA A 461 -9.98 1.45 -17.40
CA ALA A 461 -8.84 1.77 -18.25
C ALA A 461 -8.96 1.06 -19.61
N ASP A 462 -8.44 1.65 -20.67
CA ASP A 462 -8.35 0.99 -21.97
C ASP A 462 -7.28 -0.10 -21.96
N PHE A 463 -7.35 -1.05 -22.92
CA PHE A 463 -6.32 -2.04 -23.15
C PHE A 463 -4.95 -1.38 -23.38
N LEU A 464 -3.87 -2.09 -23.13
CA LEU A 464 -2.56 -1.69 -23.65
C LEU A 464 -2.57 -1.90 -25.15
N ARG A 465 -2.06 -0.90 -25.90
CA ARG A 465 -2.01 -0.92 -27.36
C ARG A 465 -0.59 -0.85 -27.85
N TYR A 466 -0.27 -1.72 -28.78
CA TYR A 466 1.01 -1.79 -29.46
C TYR A 466 0.78 -1.96 -30.96
N HIS A 467 1.74 -1.60 -31.77
CA HIS A 467 1.75 -1.86 -33.21
C HIS A 467 2.96 -2.71 -33.56
N SER A 468 2.76 -3.83 -34.21
CA SER A 468 3.85 -4.67 -34.67
C SER A 468 4.68 -3.97 -35.76
N SER A 469 5.87 -4.49 -36.04
CA SER A 469 6.72 -4.01 -37.13
C SER A 469 6.03 -4.11 -38.50
N ASP A 470 5.06 -5.02 -38.65
CA ASP A 470 4.27 -5.21 -39.86
C ASP A 470 2.98 -4.37 -39.88
N GLY A 471 2.74 -3.51 -38.85
CA GLY A 471 1.60 -2.61 -38.75
C GLY A 471 0.32 -3.20 -38.19
N PHE A 472 0.35 -4.41 -37.63
CA PHE A 472 -0.80 -5.01 -36.93
C PHE A 472 -0.96 -4.43 -35.53
N GLU A 473 -2.21 -4.16 -35.13
CA GLU A 473 -2.55 -3.77 -33.77
C GLU A 473 -2.48 -4.98 -32.82
N ILE A 474 -1.77 -4.81 -31.68
CA ILE A 474 -1.67 -5.81 -30.63
C ILE A 474 -2.28 -5.22 -29.37
N LEU A 475 -3.28 -5.89 -28.80
CA LEU A 475 -3.97 -5.49 -27.59
C LEU A 475 -3.61 -6.43 -26.44
N ILE A 476 -3.41 -5.85 -25.24
CA ILE A 476 -3.10 -6.60 -24.03
C ILE A 476 -4.03 -6.19 -22.91
N GLY A 477 -4.62 -7.18 -22.23
CA GLY A 477 -5.44 -6.94 -21.05
C GLY A 477 -4.60 -6.60 -19.81
N ARG A 478 -5.05 -5.62 -19.02
CA ARG A 478 -4.35 -5.15 -17.81
C ARG A 478 -4.74 -5.92 -16.54
N ASN A 479 -5.84 -6.64 -16.59
CA ASN A 479 -6.38 -7.44 -15.49
C ASN A 479 -7.33 -8.53 -16.02
N ASN A 480 -7.75 -9.44 -15.16
CA ASN A 480 -8.58 -10.59 -15.54
C ASN A 480 -9.90 -10.18 -16.21
N LEU A 481 -10.56 -9.10 -15.78
CA LEU A 481 -11.77 -8.60 -16.42
C LEU A 481 -11.51 -8.06 -17.83
N GLN A 482 -10.37 -7.41 -18.04
CA GLN A 482 -9.95 -6.96 -19.36
C GLN A 482 -9.51 -8.13 -20.24
N ASN A 483 -8.84 -9.14 -19.68
CA ASN A 483 -8.50 -10.38 -20.39
C ASN A 483 -9.77 -11.05 -20.95
N ASP A 484 -10.82 -11.18 -20.13
CA ASP A 484 -12.12 -11.68 -20.58
C ASP A 484 -12.73 -10.78 -21.68
N LYS A 485 -12.78 -9.47 -21.44
CA LYS A 485 -13.36 -8.52 -22.40
C LYS A 485 -12.60 -8.54 -23.73
N LEU A 486 -11.28 -8.61 -23.70
CA LEU A 486 -10.44 -8.67 -24.88
C LEU A 486 -10.71 -9.95 -25.68
N THR A 487 -10.59 -11.10 -25.02
CA THR A 487 -10.62 -12.41 -25.69
C THR A 487 -12.04 -12.82 -26.12
N LEU A 488 -13.07 -12.56 -25.27
CA LEU A 488 -14.41 -13.08 -25.50
C LEU A 488 -15.36 -12.08 -26.18
N HIS A 489 -15.06 -10.78 -26.16
CA HIS A 489 -15.97 -9.75 -26.64
C HIS A 489 -15.38 -8.78 -27.66
N THR A 490 -14.07 -8.52 -27.62
CA THR A 490 -13.41 -7.56 -28.53
C THR A 490 -12.78 -8.26 -29.72
N ALA A 491 -11.99 -9.27 -29.48
CA ALA A 491 -11.34 -10.07 -30.52
C ALA A 491 -12.34 -10.98 -31.26
N ARG A 492 -12.02 -11.34 -32.51
CA ARG A 492 -12.92 -12.08 -33.40
C ARG A 492 -12.15 -13.19 -34.15
N GLY A 493 -12.84 -14.26 -34.37
CA GLY A 493 -12.53 -15.42 -35.21
C GLY A 493 -11.06 -15.70 -35.51
N LYS A 494 -10.49 -15.01 -36.47
CA LYS A 494 -9.11 -15.19 -36.95
C LYS A 494 -8.05 -14.37 -36.20
N ASP A 495 -8.44 -13.53 -35.24
CA ASP A 495 -7.47 -12.84 -34.39
C ASP A 495 -6.65 -13.88 -33.62
N VAL A 496 -5.38 -13.60 -33.40
CA VAL A 496 -4.45 -14.56 -32.79
C VAL A 496 -4.17 -14.20 -31.35
N TRP A 497 -4.46 -15.13 -30.46
CA TRP A 497 -4.28 -14.99 -29.02
C TRP A 497 -2.99 -15.65 -28.55
N PHE A 498 -2.37 -15.07 -27.53
CA PHE A 498 -1.13 -15.54 -26.90
C PHE A 498 -1.26 -15.45 -25.39
N HIS A 499 -0.72 -16.46 -24.69
CA HIS A 499 -0.60 -16.47 -23.24
C HIS A 499 0.56 -17.36 -22.80
N VAL A 500 1.25 -16.98 -21.72
CA VAL A 500 2.33 -17.78 -21.13
C VAL A 500 1.75 -19.04 -20.49
N GLN A 501 2.31 -20.20 -20.81
CA GLN A 501 1.80 -21.47 -20.33
C GLN A 501 2.02 -21.64 -18.82
N LYS A 502 0.98 -21.99 -18.07
CA LYS A 502 1.02 -22.32 -16.63
C LYS A 502 1.66 -21.24 -15.74
N ALA A 503 1.57 -19.99 -16.12
CA ALA A 503 2.08 -18.86 -15.33
C ALA A 503 1.11 -17.68 -15.38
N PRO A 504 1.04 -16.87 -14.30
CA PRO A 504 0.28 -15.63 -14.29
C PRO A 504 0.72 -14.68 -15.41
N GLY A 505 -0.24 -14.12 -16.15
CA GLY A 505 0.04 -13.21 -17.24
C GLY A 505 -1.21 -12.60 -17.87
N SER A 506 -0.99 -11.69 -18.81
CA SER A 506 -2.02 -11.02 -19.58
C SER A 506 -2.37 -11.78 -20.86
N HIS A 507 -3.64 -11.74 -21.27
CA HIS A 507 -4.01 -12.11 -22.62
C HIS A 507 -3.49 -11.07 -23.62
N THR A 508 -2.74 -11.53 -24.61
CA THR A 508 -2.24 -10.71 -25.70
C THR A 508 -2.93 -11.14 -26.98
N VAL A 509 -3.48 -10.21 -27.75
CA VAL A 509 -4.23 -10.52 -28.97
C VAL A 509 -3.75 -9.64 -30.11
N VAL A 510 -3.39 -10.28 -31.24
CA VAL A 510 -3.15 -9.61 -32.52
C VAL A 510 -4.47 -9.47 -33.25
N MET A 511 -4.84 -8.23 -33.58
CA MET A 511 -6.05 -7.91 -34.34
C MET A 511 -5.78 -8.13 -35.83
N SER A 512 -6.12 -9.30 -36.34
CA SER A 512 -5.83 -9.74 -37.73
C SER A 512 -6.65 -8.99 -38.78
N ARG A 513 -7.81 -8.46 -38.40
CA ARG A 513 -8.78 -7.83 -39.31
C ARG A 513 -9.19 -8.74 -40.50
N GLY A 514 -8.98 -10.05 -40.34
CA GLY A 514 -9.27 -11.06 -41.37
C GLY A 514 -8.10 -11.43 -42.28
N GLU A 515 -6.96 -10.75 -42.12
CA GLU A 515 -5.70 -11.00 -42.83
C GLU A 515 -4.89 -12.11 -42.12
N ASP A 516 -3.98 -12.76 -42.83
CA ASP A 516 -3.07 -13.71 -42.24
C ASP A 516 -1.95 -12.95 -41.48
N VAL A 517 -1.77 -13.29 -40.20
CA VAL A 517 -0.78 -12.62 -39.34
C VAL A 517 0.63 -13.11 -39.66
N PRO A 518 1.60 -12.22 -40.00
CA PRO A 518 2.98 -12.61 -40.27
C PRO A 518 3.67 -13.24 -39.06
N ASP A 519 4.69 -14.06 -39.31
CA ASP A 519 5.45 -14.72 -38.23
C ASP A 519 6.23 -13.71 -37.38
N THR A 520 6.72 -12.60 -37.96
CA THR A 520 7.35 -11.49 -37.22
C THR A 520 6.37 -10.91 -36.19
N THR A 521 5.13 -10.59 -36.61
CA THR A 521 4.09 -10.08 -35.72
C THR A 521 3.71 -11.10 -34.64
N LYS A 522 3.61 -12.41 -34.99
CA LYS A 522 3.35 -13.48 -33.99
C LYS A 522 4.47 -13.55 -32.96
N GLN A 523 5.72 -13.46 -33.39
CA GLN A 523 6.87 -13.44 -32.49
C GLN A 523 6.84 -12.23 -31.56
N GLU A 524 6.60 -11.03 -32.07
CA GLU A 524 6.50 -9.81 -31.28
C GLU A 524 5.37 -9.87 -30.27
N ALA A 525 4.20 -10.39 -30.65
CA ALA A 525 3.07 -10.60 -29.74
C ALA A 525 3.37 -11.63 -28.65
N ALA A 526 4.08 -12.72 -28.99
CA ALA A 526 4.50 -13.71 -28.02
C ALA A 526 5.56 -13.17 -27.05
N GLU A 527 6.49 -12.34 -27.53
CA GLU A 527 7.45 -11.64 -26.67
C GLU A 527 6.74 -10.64 -25.72
N LEU A 528 5.75 -9.89 -26.20
CA LEU A 528 4.92 -9.02 -25.36
C LEU A 528 4.13 -9.83 -24.32
N ALA A 529 3.60 -11.02 -24.68
CA ALA A 529 2.93 -11.89 -23.71
C ALA A 529 3.87 -12.34 -22.57
N VAL A 530 5.15 -12.62 -22.88
CA VAL A 530 6.17 -12.91 -21.84
C VAL A 530 6.47 -11.68 -20.99
N LEU A 531 6.65 -10.50 -21.60
CA LEU A 531 6.92 -9.25 -20.87
C LEU A 531 5.80 -8.88 -19.91
N HIS A 532 4.53 -9.19 -20.27
CA HIS A 532 3.35 -8.99 -19.44
C HIS A 532 2.93 -10.24 -18.64
N SER A 533 3.89 -11.01 -18.17
CA SER A 533 3.69 -12.19 -17.33
C SER A 533 4.65 -12.23 -16.15
N SER A 534 4.38 -13.12 -15.20
CA SER A 534 5.29 -13.38 -14.07
C SER A 534 6.65 -13.96 -14.48
N GLN A 535 6.83 -14.31 -15.76
CA GLN A 535 8.06 -14.84 -16.33
C GLN A 535 8.82 -13.84 -17.22
N ASN A 536 8.60 -12.53 -17.03
CA ASN A 536 9.14 -11.46 -17.87
C ASN A 536 10.68 -11.40 -17.99
N GLY A 537 11.42 -12.01 -17.08
CA GLY A 537 12.89 -12.14 -17.15
C GLY A 537 13.38 -13.52 -17.59
N GLY A 538 12.48 -14.41 -17.98
CA GLY A 538 12.79 -15.79 -18.33
C GLY A 538 13.38 -15.96 -19.73
N ALA A 539 14.20 -16.99 -19.93
CA ALA A 539 14.66 -17.44 -21.22
C ALA A 539 13.89 -18.70 -21.65
N LYS A 540 13.51 -18.78 -22.94
CA LYS A 540 12.76 -19.91 -23.51
C LYS A 540 11.43 -20.17 -22.77
N VAL A 541 10.69 -19.11 -22.49
CA VAL A 541 9.38 -19.18 -21.83
C VAL A 541 8.36 -19.80 -22.80
N PRO A 542 7.60 -20.83 -22.40
CA PRO A 542 6.57 -21.41 -23.25
C PRO A 542 5.35 -20.47 -23.33
N VAL A 543 4.95 -20.13 -24.55
CA VAL A 543 3.78 -19.30 -24.87
C VAL A 543 2.85 -20.11 -25.76
N ASP A 544 1.62 -20.29 -25.33
CA ASP A 544 0.59 -20.91 -26.14
C ASP A 544 -0.07 -19.85 -27.04
N THR A 545 -0.30 -20.22 -28.29
CA THR A 545 -0.95 -19.38 -29.29
C THR A 545 -2.01 -20.16 -30.06
N THR A 546 -3.16 -19.54 -30.26
CA THR A 546 -4.26 -20.09 -31.05
C THR A 546 -5.12 -18.96 -31.62
N GLU A 547 -5.98 -19.27 -32.60
CA GLU A 547 -6.98 -18.32 -33.05
C GLU A 547 -8.11 -18.16 -32.01
N VAL A 548 -8.65 -16.96 -31.87
CA VAL A 548 -9.69 -16.64 -30.87
C VAL A 548 -10.94 -17.51 -31.02
N ARG A 549 -11.27 -18.00 -32.23
CA ARG A 549 -12.39 -18.94 -32.43
C ARG A 549 -12.24 -20.26 -31.68
N ASN A 550 -11.03 -20.63 -31.29
CA ASN A 550 -10.72 -21.87 -30.57
C ASN A 550 -10.76 -21.67 -29.04
N ILE A 551 -11.21 -20.50 -28.57
CA ILE A 551 -11.21 -20.13 -27.15
C ILE A 551 -12.64 -19.97 -26.66
N TRP A 552 -12.93 -20.53 -25.51
CA TRP A 552 -14.23 -20.39 -24.85
C TRP A 552 -14.10 -20.29 -23.34
N LYS A 553 -15.14 -19.86 -22.69
CA LYS A 553 -15.22 -19.81 -21.23
C LYS A 553 -16.13 -20.89 -20.70
N ALA A 554 -15.66 -21.69 -19.74
CA ALA A 554 -16.51 -22.68 -19.06
C ALA A 554 -17.57 -21.96 -18.20
N ASN A 555 -18.74 -22.58 -18.04
CA ASN A 555 -19.80 -22.06 -17.18
C ASN A 555 -19.30 -21.94 -15.73
N GLY A 556 -19.37 -20.75 -15.15
CA GLY A 556 -18.92 -20.48 -13.79
C GLY A 556 -17.41 -20.27 -13.64
N ALA A 557 -16.65 -20.27 -14.73
CA ALA A 557 -15.21 -19.95 -14.69
C ALA A 557 -14.97 -18.52 -14.23
N ARG A 558 -13.90 -18.32 -13.48
CA ARG A 558 -13.50 -17.01 -12.93
C ARG A 558 -13.03 -16.06 -14.01
N PRO A 559 -13.00 -14.73 -13.75
CA PRO A 559 -12.43 -13.77 -14.69
C PRO A 559 -11.00 -14.14 -15.10
N GLY A 560 -10.66 -13.93 -16.37
CA GLY A 560 -9.34 -14.24 -16.94
C GLY A 560 -9.10 -15.70 -17.28
N MET A 561 -9.93 -16.63 -16.82
CA MET A 561 -9.78 -18.06 -17.08
C MET A 561 -10.55 -18.47 -18.35
N VAL A 562 -9.84 -19.04 -19.30
CA VAL A 562 -10.38 -19.53 -20.58
C VAL A 562 -9.90 -20.95 -20.87
N LEU A 563 -10.68 -21.68 -21.65
CA LEU A 563 -10.31 -22.97 -22.24
C LEU A 563 -10.04 -22.77 -23.73
N TYR A 564 -9.08 -23.50 -24.26
CA TYR A 564 -8.72 -23.43 -25.68
C TYR A 564 -8.26 -24.79 -26.21
N ASN A 565 -8.40 -24.97 -27.50
CA ASN A 565 -7.87 -26.13 -28.23
C ASN A 565 -7.12 -25.66 -29.48
N ASP A 566 -6.61 -26.59 -30.26
CA ASP A 566 -5.90 -26.33 -31.53
C ASP A 566 -4.81 -25.26 -31.40
N TYR A 567 -4.02 -25.34 -30.33
CA TYR A 567 -2.97 -24.38 -30.01
C TYR A 567 -1.58 -24.91 -30.39
N THR A 568 -0.66 -23.97 -30.54
CA THR A 568 0.79 -24.25 -30.71
C THR A 568 1.54 -23.58 -29.57
N THR A 569 2.53 -24.28 -29.00
CA THR A 569 3.41 -23.71 -27.99
C THR A 569 4.72 -23.27 -28.62
N VAL A 570 5.08 -22.01 -28.45
CA VAL A 570 6.35 -21.42 -28.90
C VAL A 570 7.22 -21.05 -27.70
N TYR A 571 8.54 -21.20 -27.83
CA TYR A 571 9.48 -20.89 -26.75
C TYR A 571 10.15 -19.56 -27.00
N ILE A 572 9.88 -18.57 -26.16
CA ILE A 572 10.22 -17.16 -26.37
C ILE A 572 11.24 -16.69 -25.35
N THR A 573 12.24 -15.94 -25.82
CA THR A 573 13.10 -15.10 -24.99
C THR A 573 12.87 -13.67 -25.44
N PRO A 574 12.26 -12.80 -24.59
CA PRO A 574 11.89 -11.45 -25.03
C PRO A 574 13.12 -10.58 -25.28
N ARG A 575 13.06 -9.75 -26.31
CA ARG A 575 14.10 -8.77 -26.62
C ARG A 575 14.01 -7.56 -25.69
N ALA A 576 15.15 -7.06 -25.23
CA ALA A 576 15.22 -5.84 -24.44
C ALA A 576 14.74 -4.63 -25.25
N GLY A 577 13.89 -3.78 -24.66
CA GLY A 577 13.40 -2.54 -25.30
C GLY A 577 12.30 -2.74 -26.35
N LEU A 578 11.81 -3.97 -26.58
CA LEU A 578 10.75 -4.24 -27.55
C LEU A 578 9.46 -3.48 -27.21
N GLU A 579 9.09 -3.46 -25.95
CA GLU A 579 7.87 -2.77 -25.49
C GLU A 579 7.87 -1.28 -25.85
N GLU A 580 9.01 -0.61 -25.69
CA GLU A 580 9.18 0.81 -26.02
C GLU A 580 9.13 1.06 -27.53
N GLN A 581 9.62 0.11 -28.34
CA GLN A 581 9.63 0.21 -29.81
C GLN A 581 8.24 0.08 -30.40
N LEU A 582 7.41 -0.83 -29.86
CA LEU A 582 6.09 -1.18 -30.39
C LEU A 582 4.96 -0.36 -29.77
N ARG A 583 5.21 0.38 -28.69
CA ARG A 583 4.20 1.14 -27.97
C ARG A 583 3.65 2.28 -28.83
N GLU A 584 2.33 2.39 -28.91
CA GLU A 584 1.66 3.54 -29.53
C GLU A 584 2.00 4.82 -28.75
N LYS A 585 2.48 5.87 -29.46
CA LYS A 585 2.89 7.15 -28.88
C LYS A 585 1.71 8.05 -28.56
#